data_7071c3261a2a6782e35c66247a956d26
#
_entry.id   7071c3261a2a6782e35c66247a956d26
#
_cell.length_a   1.000
_cell.length_b   1.000
_cell.length_c   1.000
_cell.angle_alpha   90.00
_cell.angle_beta   90.00
_cell.angle_gamma   90.00
#
_symmetry.space_group_name_H-M   'P 1'
#
loop_
_entity.id
_entity.type
_entity.pdbx_description
1 polymer ?
#
loop_
_entity_poly.entity_id
_entity_poly.type
_entity_poly.pdbx_seq_one_letter_code
_entity_poly.pdbx_strand_id
1 'polypeptide(L)'
;MKKVLVIGASGNMGKAAIAGLSHHHLVTASKSGATVDHSVDITSEQSLRDLFSVVGVVDAVVNTVGTCEYSRFLEMTDKQWRTTIDSKLIGQMNIVRIGAEYVSDGGSFTLISGILAVKPIPMGIADATTSGAIETFAKCVAFELPRGLRVNVVNPTVLDESWPVYGEMMPGFQPVPGVLVGKAFRRSVDGFITGQVLTVDA
;
A
#
# COMPACT_ATOMS: atom_id res chain seq x y z
N MET A 1 -13.81 -5.56 17.41
CA MET A 1 -13.79 -4.56 16.32
C MET A 1 -12.50 -3.77 16.48
N LYS A 2 -11.68 -3.67 15.42
CA LYS A 2 -10.39 -2.98 15.43
C LYS A 2 -10.54 -1.53 14.99
N LYS A 3 -9.63 -0.65 15.43
CA LYS A 3 -9.43 0.68 14.84
C LYS A 3 -8.36 0.55 13.74
N VAL A 4 -8.72 0.84 12.49
CA VAL A 4 -7.85 0.66 11.31
C VAL A 4 -7.64 1.99 10.60
N LEU A 5 -6.39 2.42 10.48
CA LEU A 5 -6.01 3.58 9.67
C LEU A 5 -5.80 3.13 8.20
N VAL A 6 -6.57 3.72 7.29
CA VAL A 6 -6.45 3.48 5.84
C VAL A 6 -5.85 4.72 5.17
N ILE A 7 -4.61 4.61 4.71
CA ILE A 7 -3.88 5.65 3.97
C ILE A 7 -4.08 5.43 2.47
N GLY A 8 -4.49 6.47 1.75
CA GLY A 8 -4.86 6.40 0.34
C GLY A 8 -6.35 6.08 0.12
N ALA A 9 -7.16 6.34 1.11
CA ALA A 9 -8.60 5.98 1.17
C ALA A 9 -9.45 6.52 0.01
N SER A 10 -9.06 7.63 -0.63
CA SER A 10 -9.80 8.24 -1.75
C SER A 10 -9.61 7.53 -3.10
N GLY A 11 -8.55 6.74 -3.27
CA GLY A 11 -8.25 6.01 -4.51
C GLY A 11 -9.07 4.72 -4.68
N ASN A 12 -9.05 4.11 -5.88
CA ASN A 12 -9.76 2.86 -6.15
C ASN A 12 -9.28 1.72 -5.24
N MET A 13 -7.97 1.61 -5.02
CA MET A 13 -7.39 0.63 -4.11
C MET A 13 -7.81 0.88 -2.65
N GLY A 14 -7.88 2.15 -2.23
CA GLY A 14 -8.39 2.55 -0.91
C GLY A 14 -9.86 2.18 -0.71
N LYS A 15 -10.70 2.39 -1.72
CA LYS A 15 -12.11 1.98 -1.69
C LYS A 15 -12.26 0.47 -1.55
N ALA A 16 -11.42 -0.32 -2.24
CA ALA A 16 -11.41 -1.77 -2.11
C ALA A 16 -11.00 -2.21 -0.68
N ALA A 17 -9.98 -1.56 -0.08
CA ALA A 17 -9.57 -1.82 1.29
C ALA A 17 -10.69 -1.48 2.29
N ILE A 18 -11.32 -0.30 2.16
CA ILE A 18 -12.46 0.15 2.98
C ILE A 18 -13.61 -0.86 2.92
N ALA A 19 -13.98 -1.30 1.71
CA ALA A 19 -15.07 -2.28 1.54
C ALA A 19 -14.74 -3.62 2.23
N GLY A 20 -13.49 -4.11 2.11
CA GLY A 20 -13.04 -5.34 2.74
C GLY A 20 -12.96 -5.28 4.27
N LEU A 21 -12.83 -4.08 4.83
CA LEU A 21 -12.61 -3.82 6.26
C LEU A 21 -13.79 -3.11 6.94
N SER A 22 -14.94 -3.00 6.26
CA SER A 22 -16.12 -2.23 6.71
C SER A 22 -16.71 -2.68 8.06
N HIS A 23 -16.34 -3.85 8.55
CA HIS A 23 -16.73 -4.37 9.87
C HIS A 23 -15.86 -3.84 11.03
N HIS A 24 -14.87 -3.00 10.73
CA HIS A 24 -14.00 -2.33 11.68
C HIS A 24 -14.33 -0.84 11.82
N HIS A 25 -13.74 -0.17 12.80
CA HIS A 25 -13.74 1.29 12.91
C HIS A 25 -12.60 1.84 12.01
N LEU A 26 -12.97 2.47 10.90
CA LEU A 26 -12.01 2.99 9.93
C LEU A 26 -11.73 4.46 10.19
N VAL A 27 -10.45 4.82 10.20
CA VAL A 27 -9.94 6.19 10.12
C VAL A 27 -9.27 6.32 8.77
N THR A 28 -9.66 7.32 7.99
CA THR A 28 -9.25 7.48 6.59
C THR A 28 -8.29 8.65 6.41
N ALA A 29 -7.25 8.46 5.58
CA ALA A 29 -6.31 9.52 5.24
C ALA A 29 -5.94 9.47 3.76
N SER A 30 -5.72 10.65 3.15
CA SER A 30 -5.17 10.76 1.79
C SER A 30 -4.56 12.16 1.56
N LYS A 31 -3.80 12.32 0.46
CA LYS A 31 -3.15 13.59 0.15
C LYS A 31 -4.15 14.71 -0.16
N SER A 32 -5.27 14.39 -0.82
CA SER A 32 -6.27 15.37 -1.23
C SER A 32 -7.24 15.81 -0.14
N GLY A 33 -7.32 15.13 0.98
CA GLY A 33 -8.08 15.52 2.18
C GLY A 33 -9.61 15.73 2.07
N ALA A 34 -10.14 15.93 0.86
CA ALA A 34 -11.51 16.45 0.67
C ALA A 34 -12.65 15.48 1.08
N THR A 35 -12.38 14.17 1.15
CA THR A 35 -13.39 13.13 1.44
C THR A 35 -12.90 12.11 2.47
N VAL A 36 -11.91 12.47 3.27
CA VAL A 36 -11.27 11.62 4.27
C VAL A 36 -11.13 12.37 5.59
N ASP A 37 -10.90 11.65 6.69
CA ASP A 37 -10.80 12.25 8.02
C ASP A 37 -9.53 13.11 8.19
N HIS A 38 -8.42 12.70 7.53
CA HIS A 38 -7.13 13.39 7.66
C HIS A 38 -6.41 13.54 6.32
N SER A 39 -5.58 14.61 6.21
CA SER A 39 -4.66 14.79 5.09
C SER A 39 -3.29 14.20 5.44
N VAL A 40 -2.63 13.54 4.46
CA VAL A 40 -1.27 13.03 4.63
C VAL A 40 -0.51 12.95 3.31
N ASP A 41 0.72 13.43 3.31
CA ASP A 41 1.71 13.16 2.26
C ASP A 41 2.73 12.14 2.78
N ILE A 42 2.67 10.91 2.26
CA ILE A 42 3.55 9.82 2.71
C ILE A 42 5.02 10.04 2.33
N THR A 43 5.31 10.97 1.42
CA THR A 43 6.70 11.33 1.06
C THR A 43 7.33 12.31 2.06
N SER A 44 6.54 12.83 3.02
CA SER A 44 6.99 13.72 4.10
C SER A 44 6.94 12.99 5.44
N GLU A 45 8.11 12.79 6.07
CA GLU A 45 8.17 12.23 7.42
C GLU A 45 7.38 13.06 8.43
N GLN A 46 7.44 14.38 8.32
CA GLN A 46 6.72 15.26 9.23
C GLN A 46 5.21 15.06 9.09
N SER A 47 4.70 14.98 7.86
CA SER A 47 3.28 14.72 7.61
C SER A 47 2.82 13.38 8.18
N LEU A 48 3.66 12.34 8.12
CA LEU A 48 3.38 11.04 8.74
C LEU A 48 3.36 11.14 10.28
N ARG A 49 4.32 11.83 10.90
CA ARG A 49 4.36 12.04 12.35
C ARG A 49 3.12 12.79 12.84
N ASP A 50 2.73 13.86 12.13
CA ASP A 50 1.54 14.65 12.44
C ASP A 50 0.27 13.79 12.34
N LEU A 51 0.15 12.98 11.26
CA LEU A 51 -0.97 12.06 11.11
C LEU A 51 -1.07 11.08 12.30
N PHE A 52 0.01 10.37 12.61
CA PHE A 52 0.00 9.38 13.70
C PHE A 52 -0.25 10.03 15.06
N SER A 53 0.29 11.21 15.30
CA SER A 53 0.04 11.97 16.55
C SER A 53 -1.43 12.33 16.72
N VAL A 54 -2.12 12.76 15.67
CA VAL A 54 -3.53 13.13 15.71
C VAL A 54 -4.45 11.91 15.78
N VAL A 55 -4.14 10.86 15.01
CA VAL A 55 -4.94 9.62 15.00
C VAL A 55 -4.78 8.84 16.28
N GLY A 56 -3.59 8.89 16.90
CA GLY A 56 -3.26 8.11 18.11
C GLY A 56 -3.16 6.62 17.81
N VAL A 57 -3.32 5.79 18.84
CA VAL A 57 -3.14 4.33 18.74
C VAL A 57 -4.21 3.68 17.85
N VAL A 58 -3.77 2.77 16.97
CA VAL A 58 -4.60 1.97 16.08
C VAL A 58 -4.23 0.48 16.17
N ASP A 59 -5.12 -0.41 15.75
CA ASP A 59 -4.85 -1.85 15.72
C ASP A 59 -4.24 -2.30 14.40
N ALA A 60 -4.44 -1.53 13.33
CA ALA A 60 -3.83 -1.81 12.04
C ALA A 60 -3.67 -0.53 11.20
N VAL A 61 -2.64 -0.55 10.35
CA VAL A 61 -2.41 0.46 9.31
C VAL A 61 -2.44 -0.23 7.95
N VAL A 62 -3.25 0.28 7.04
CA VAL A 62 -3.35 -0.18 5.65
C VAL A 62 -2.94 0.95 4.73
N ASN A 63 -1.86 0.76 3.99
CA ASN A 63 -1.44 1.71 2.95
C ASN A 63 -1.85 1.22 1.56
N THR A 64 -2.50 2.09 0.82
CA THR A 64 -2.91 1.87 -0.57
C THR A 64 -2.31 2.89 -1.53
N VAL A 65 -1.34 3.69 -1.04
CA VAL A 65 -0.66 4.72 -1.83
C VAL A 65 0.66 4.19 -2.37
N GLY A 66 0.91 4.50 -3.63
CA GLY A 66 2.17 4.26 -4.30
C GLY A 66 2.13 4.88 -5.70
N THR A 67 2.51 6.16 -5.82
CA THR A 67 2.61 6.82 -7.12
C THR A 67 3.72 6.20 -7.94
N CYS A 68 3.44 5.91 -9.21
CA CYS A 68 4.40 5.35 -10.16
C CYS A 68 4.45 6.18 -11.43
N GLU A 69 5.64 6.34 -11.96
CA GLU A 69 5.91 6.90 -13.27
C GLU A 69 6.22 5.77 -14.26
N TYR A 70 5.73 5.92 -15.47
CA TYR A 70 5.90 4.95 -16.55
C TYR A 70 6.70 5.59 -17.68
N SER A 71 7.83 5.00 -18.03
CA SER A 71 8.71 5.47 -19.10
C SER A 71 9.63 4.35 -19.57
N ARG A 72 10.14 4.46 -20.81
CA ARG A 72 11.21 3.57 -21.26
C ARG A 72 12.46 3.79 -20.42
N PHE A 73 13.20 2.74 -20.15
CA PHE A 73 14.36 2.79 -19.23
C PHE A 73 15.35 3.91 -19.55
N LEU A 74 15.76 4.04 -20.82
CA LEU A 74 16.74 5.04 -21.24
C LEU A 74 16.17 6.49 -21.32
N GLU A 75 14.87 6.63 -21.26
CA GLU A 75 14.17 7.93 -21.33
C GLU A 75 13.71 8.39 -19.93
N MET A 76 13.76 7.52 -18.94
CA MET A 76 13.30 7.82 -17.58
C MET A 76 14.25 8.81 -16.90
N THR A 77 13.69 9.95 -16.53
CA THR A 77 14.41 11.02 -15.85
C THR A 77 14.65 10.72 -14.36
N ASP A 78 15.67 11.32 -13.75
CA ASP A 78 15.90 11.22 -12.29
C ASP A 78 14.67 11.67 -11.49
N LYS A 79 13.95 12.69 -11.94
CA LYS A 79 12.71 13.17 -11.31
C LYS A 79 11.64 12.06 -11.30
N GLN A 80 11.42 11.35 -12.38
CA GLN A 80 10.45 10.26 -12.45
C GLN A 80 10.84 9.10 -11.54
N TRP A 81 12.14 8.73 -11.52
CA TRP A 81 12.67 7.76 -10.57
C TRP A 81 12.40 8.16 -9.13
N ARG A 82 12.75 9.40 -8.75
CA ARG A 82 12.52 9.94 -7.41
C ARG A 82 11.05 9.93 -7.02
N THR A 83 10.17 10.41 -7.90
CA THR A 83 8.71 10.39 -7.65
C THR A 83 8.22 8.99 -7.28
N THR A 84 8.66 7.96 -8.01
CA THR A 84 8.25 6.58 -7.73
C THR A 84 8.91 6.03 -6.47
N ILE A 85 10.23 6.19 -6.31
CA ILE A 85 10.98 5.69 -5.15
C ILE A 85 10.47 6.34 -3.87
N ASP A 86 10.34 7.66 -3.84
CA ASP A 86 9.95 8.39 -2.62
C ASP A 86 8.53 8.04 -2.17
N SER A 87 7.61 7.84 -3.12
CA SER A 87 6.24 7.47 -2.80
C SER A 87 6.09 5.97 -2.54
N LYS A 88 6.42 5.12 -3.54
CA LYS A 88 6.08 3.70 -3.50
C LYS A 88 6.99 2.85 -2.63
N LEU A 89 8.22 3.32 -2.35
CA LEU A 89 9.17 2.60 -1.51
C LEU A 89 9.40 3.32 -0.18
N ILE A 90 10.06 4.49 -0.21
CA ILE A 90 10.47 5.18 1.03
C ILE A 90 9.26 5.60 1.88
N GLY A 91 8.21 6.12 1.26
CA GLY A 91 6.99 6.51 1.97
C GLY A 91 6.35 5.33 2.71
N GLN A 92 6.27 4.16 2.08
CA GLN A 92 5.74 2.95 2.73
C GLN A 92 6.65 2.42 3.86
N MET A 93 7.98 2.46 3.68
CA MET A 93 8.93 2.12 4.74
C MET A 93 8.77 3.04 5.93
N ASN A 94 8.61 4.34 5.70
CA ASN A 94 8.39 5.35 6.74
C ASN A 94 7.05 5.16 7.47
N ILE A 95 5.99 4.74 6.79
CA ILE A 95 4.71 4.37 7.46
C ILE A 95 4.96 3.28 8.52
N VAL A 96 5.75 2.26 8.20
CA VAL A 96 6.06 1.19 9.18
C VAL A 96 6.96 1.72 10.27
N ARG A 97 8.06 2.40 9.93
CA ARG A 97 9.07 2.89 10.86
C ARG A 97 8.50 3.90 11.87
N ILE A 98 7.72 4.86 11.41
CA ILE A 98 7.11 5.88 12.26
C ILE A 98 5.87 5.34 12.95
N GLY A 99 5.04 4.59 12.23
CA GLY A 99 3.78 4.04 12.73
C GLY A 99 3.94 2.95 13.78
N ALA A 100 5.11 2.29 13.87
CA ALA A 100 5.33 1.20 14.81
C ALA A 100 5.05 1.58 16.28
N GLU A 101 5.27 2.84 16.66
CA GLU A 101 4.98 3.35 18.02
C GLU A 101 3.48 3.53 18.28
N TYR A 102 2.68 3.63 17.23
CA TYR A 102 1.25 3.93 17.28
C TYR A 102 0.36 2.72 16.97
N VAL A 103 0.94 1.57 16.72
CA VAL A 103 0.19 0.33 16.50
C VAL A 103 0.21 -0.50 17.78
N SER A 104 -0.97 -0.96 18.24
CA SER A 104 -1.14 -1.78 19.42
C SER A 104 -0.39 -3.11 19.31
N ASP A 105 -0.05 -3.73 20.44
CA ASP A 105 0.64 -5.03 20.49
C ASP A 105 -0.15 -6.08 19.70
N GLY A 106 0.55 -6.85 18.86
CA GLY A 106 -0.05 -7.82 17.97
C GLY A 106 -0.78 -7.23 16.75
N GLY A 107 -0.75 -5.89 16.59
CA GLY A 107 -1.34 -5.20 15.46
C GLY A 107 -0.61 -5.42 14.14
N SER A 108 -1.00 -4.72 13.09
CA SER A 108 -0.46 -5.02 11.75
C SER A 108 -0.29 -3.81 10.83
N PHE A 109 0.67 -3.94 9.93
CA PHE A 109 0.82 -3.10 8.75
C PHE A 109 0.47 -3.92 7.50
N THR A 110 -0.26 -3.31 6.57
CA THR A 110 -0.49 -3.86 5.23
C THR A 110 -0.02 -2.84 4.20
N LEU A 111 0.99 -3.21 3.43
CA LEU A 111 1.58 -2.40 2.38
C LEU A 111 1.04 -2.81 1.02
N ILE A 112 1.32 -2.02 0.00
CA ILE A 112 0.88 -2.26 -1.38
C ILE A 112 2.09 -2.38 -2.32
N SER A 113 2.15 -3.46 -3.10
CA SER A 113 3.05 -3.58 -4.25
C SER A 113 2.24 -3.57 -5.56
N GLY A 114 2.54 -4.43 -6.47
CA GLY A 114 1.79 -4.64 -7.71
C GLY A 114 2.35 -5.79 -8.51
N ILE A 115 1.50 -6.36 -9.37
CA ILE A 115 1.82 -7.56 -10.17
C ILE A 115 3.09 -7.41 -11.01
N LEU A 116 3.48 -6.17 -11.34
CA LEU A 116 4.68 -5.91 -12.12
C LEU A 116 5.98 -6.33 -11.41
N ALA A 117 5.96 -6.55 -10.10
CA ALA A 117 7.09 -7.16 -9.37
C ALA A 117 7.46 -8.55 -9.89
N VAL A 118 6.48 -9.31 -10.42
CA VAL A 118 6.64 -10.69 -10.89
C VAL A 118 6.32 -10.88 -12.37
N LYS A 119 5.50 -10.00 -12.94
CA LYS A 119 5.11 -10.00 -14.36
C LYS A 119 5.39 -8.62 -14.98
N PRO A 120 6.65 -8.24 -15.22
CA PRO A 120 7.00 -6.90 -15.69
C PRO A 120 6.50 -6.64 -17.11
N ILE A 121 6.24 -5.35 -17.41
CA ILE A 121 5.85 -4.86 -18.73
C ILE A 121 6.85 -3.81 -19.23
N PRO A 122 6.92 -3.54 -20.53
CA PRO A 122 7.65 -2.38 -21.06
C PRO A 122 7.17 -1.10 -20.36
N MET A 123 8.08 -0.15 -20.15
CA MET A 123 7.85 1.12 -19.44
C MET A 123 7.53 1.01 -17.93
N GLY A 124 7.27 -0.18 -17.39
CA GLY A 124 6.91 -0.41 -15.99
C GLY A 124 8.08 -0.57 -15.03
N ILE A 125 9.32 -0.28 -15.45
CA ILE A 125 10.54 -0.61 -14.68
C ILE A 125 10.57 0.01 -13.28
N ALA A 126 10.14 1.26 -13.11
CA ALA A 126 10.15 1.91 -11.80
C ALA A 126 9.13 1.27 -10.85
N ASP A 127 7.94 0.96 -11.34
CA ASP A 127 6.91 0.24 -10.58
C ASP A 127 7.38 -1.17 -10.20
N ALA A 128 7.86 -1.94 -11.18
CA ALA A 128 8.35 -3.31 -10.95
C ALA A 128 9.47 -3.35 -9.90
N THR A 129 10.45 -2.44 -10.02
CA THR A 129 11.59 -2.35 -9.10
C THR A 129 11.15 -1.99 -7.68
N THR A 130 10.34 -0.96 -7.52
CA THR A 130 9.88 -0.51 -6.19
C THR A 130 8.88 -1.50 -5.57
N SER A 131 8.05 -2.16 -6.37
CA SER A 131 7.17 -3.23 -5.92
C SER A 131 7.95 -4.44 -5.39
N GLY A 132 8.97 -4.90 -6.12
CA GLY A 132 9.86 -5.97 -5.64
C GLY A 132 10.63 -5.58 -4.38
N ALA A 133 11.09 -4.32 -4.30
CA ALA A 133 11.79 -3.82 -3.12
C ALA A 133 10.89 -3.79 -1.87
N ILE A 134 9.63 -3.34 -1.98
CA ILE A 134 8.72 -3.30 -0.83
C ILE A 134 8.30 -4.70 -0.37
N GLU A 135 8.19 -5.67 -1.28
CA GLU A 135 7.94 -7.07 -0.93
C GLU A 135 9.11 -7.67 -0.14
N THR A 136 10.34 -7.38 -0.56
CA THR A 136 11.53 -7.82 0.17
C THR A 136 11.65 -7.12 1.52
N PHE A 137 11.40 -5.80 1.57
CA PHE A 137 11.35 -5.05 2.82
C PHE A 137 10.39 -5.67 3.83
N ALA A 138 9.17 -5.98 3.42
CA ALA A 138 8.17 -6.56 4.33
C ALA A 138 8.60 -7.93 4.88
N LYS A 139 9.23 -8.77 4.04
CA LYS A 139 9.79 -10.06 4.48
C LYS A 139 10.89 -9.89 5.52
N CYS A 140 11.79 -8.92 5.33
CA CYS A 140 12.89 -8.65 6.24
C CYS A 140 12.40 -8.03 7.55
N VAL A 141 11.62 -6.95 7.48
CA VAL A 141 11.19 -6.21 8.66
C VAL A 141 10.24 -7.01 9.56
N ALA A 142 9.56 -8.03 9.01
CA ALA A 142 8.73 -8.96 9.79
C ALA A 142 9.50 -9.68 10.90
N PHE A 143 10.81 -9.84 10.78
CA PHE A 143 11.66 -10.43 11.82
C PHE A 143 12.14 -9.41 12.88
N GLU A 144 12.01 -8.12 12.58
CA GLU A 144 12.56 -7.05 13.42
C GLU A 144 11.49 -6.28 14.19
N LEU A 145 10.23 -6.35 13.74
CA LEU A 145 9.14 -5.62 14.40
C LEU A 145 8.89 -6.13 15.82
N PRO A 146 8.88 -5.23 16.82
CA PRO A 146 8.68 -5.59 18.22
C PRO A 146 7.21 -5.89 18.53
N ARG A 147 6.93 -6.34 19.75
CA ARG A 147 5.57 -6.45 20.33
C ARG A 147 4.60 -7.31 19.52
N GLY A 148 5.13 -8.28 18.74
CA GLY A 148 4.30 -9.12 17.88
C GLY A 148 3.63 -8.39 16.71
N LEU A 149 4.11 -7.20 16.36
CA LEU A 149 3.61 -6.47 15.20
C LEU A 149 3.85 -7.27 13.91
N ARG A 150 2.88 -7.25 13.02
CA ARG A 150 2.90 -8.00 11.77
C ARG A 150 2.97 -7.04 10.59
N VAL A 151 3.58 -7.46 9.50
CA VAL A 151 3.60 -6.71 8.25
C VAL A 151 3.40 -7.65 7.07
N ASN A 152 2.51 -7.28 6.14
CA ASN A 152 2.28 -8.01 4.91
C ASN A 152 2.15 -7.04 3.74
N VAL A 153 2.21 -7.57 2.53
CA VAL A 153 2.04 -6.82 1.29
C VAL A 153 0.87 -7.41 0.51
N VAL A 154 -0.02 -6.57 0.00
CA VAL A 154 -1.00 -6.96 -1.02
C VAL A 154 -0.39 -6.62 -2.38
N ASN A 155 -0.32 -7.61 -3.27
CA ASN A 155 0.22 -7.51 -4.62
C ASN A 155 -0.91 -7.79 -5.63
N PRO A 156 -1.69 -6.77 -6.02
CA PRO A 156 -2.76 -6.94 -6.99
C PRO A 156 -2.27 -6.74 -8.41
N THR A 157 -2.98 -7.34 -9.36
CA THR A 157 -3.05 -6.81 -10.71
C THR A 157 -3.95 -5.55 -10.74
N VAL A 158 -4.21 -5.01 -11.93
CA VAL A 158 -5.03 -3.80 -12.07
C VAL A 158 -6.49 -4.10 -11.68
N LEU A 159 -7.10 -3.18 -10.94
CA LEU A 159 -8.52 -3.24 -10.62
C LEU A 159 -9.39 -3.01 -11.87
N ASP A 160 -10.59 -3.61 -11.90
CA ASP A 160 -11.60 -3.37 -12.96
C ASP A 160 -11.82 -1.87 -13.19
N GLU A 161 -11.92 -1.08 -12.12
CA GLU A 161 -12.16 0.36 -12.17
C GLU A 161 -10.97 1.16 -12.74
N SER A 162 -9.78 0.59 -12.73
CA SER A 162 -8.56 1.21 -13.24
C SER A 162 -8.15 0.68 -14.62
N TRP A 163 -8.79 -0.39 -15.09
CA TRP A 163 -8.48 -1.03 -16.37
C TRP A 163 -8.56 -0.10 -17.58
N PRO A 164 -9.54 0.82 -17.70
CA PRO A 164 -9.59 1.78 -18.81
C PRO A 164 -8.35 2.67 -18.95
N VAL A 165 -7.58 2.84 -17.85
CA VAL A 165 -6.36 3.67 -17.85
C VAL A 165 -5.12 2.85 -18.18
N TYR A 166 -5.03 1.61 -17.68
CA TYR A 166 -3.79 0.82 -17.71
C TYR A 166 -3.83 -0.38 -18.65
N GLY A 167 -5.02 -0.83 -19.07
CA GLY A 167 -5.19 -2.08 -19.81
C GLY A 167 -4.42 -2.16 -21.13
N GLU A 168 -4.32 -1.04 -21.85
CA GLU A 168 -3.54 -0.98 -23.12
C GLU A 168 -2.04 -1.23 -22.91
N MET A 169 -1.51 -0.89 -21.73
CA MET A 169 -0.10 -1.12 -21.38
C MET A 169 0.16 -2.55 -20.91
N MET A 170 -0.89 -3.35 -20.70
CA MET A 170 -0.82 -4.66 -20.06
C MET A 170 -1.43 -5.77 -20.94
N PRO A 171 -0.92 -5.98 -22.17
CA PRO A 171 -1.46 -7.00 -23.06
C PRO A 171 -1.35 -8.40 -22.43
N GLY A 172 -2.46 -9.14 -22.44
CA GLY A 172 -2.53 -10.50 -21.88
C GLY A 172 -2.79 -10.56 -20.37
N PHE A 173 -2.87 -9.43 -19.69
CA PHE A 173 -3.34 -9.39 -18.30
C PHE A 173 -4.86 -9.30 -18.25
N GLN A 174 -5.41 -9.68 -17.09
CA GLN A 174 -6.82 -9.49 -16.78
C GLN A 174 -6.95 -8.63 -15.53
N PRO A 175 -7.92 -7.71 -15.49
CA PRO A 175 -8.20 -6.96 -14.26
C PRO A 175 -8.85 -7.87 -13.22
N VAL A 176 -8.84 -7.39 -11.96
CA VAL A 176 -9.51 -8.08 -10.85
C VAL A 176 -10.53 -7.17 -10.18
N PRO A 177 -11.67 -7.71 -9.76
CA PRO A 177 -12.66 -6.95 -9.00
C PRO A 177 -12.11 -6.53 -7.63
N GLY A 178 -12.40 -5.28 -7.22
CA GLY A 178 -11.93 -4.72 -5.95
C GLY A 178 -12.30 -5.56 -4.73
N VAL A 179 -13.39 -6.35 -4.79
CA VAL A 179 -13.80 -7.25 -3.71
C VAL A 179 -12.74 -8.32 -3.40
N LEU A 180 -12.01 -8.81 -4.40
CA LEU A 180 -10.93 -9.81 -4.19
C LEU A 180 -9.74 -9.16 -3.50
N VAL A 181 -9.38 -7.95 -3.89
CA VAL A 181 -8.32 -7.18 -3.23
C VAL A 181 -8.72 -6.81 -1.80
N GLY A 182 -9.98 -6.44 -1.56
CA GLY A 182 -10.53 -6.22 -0.23
C GLY A 182 -10.39 -7.44 0.69
N LYS A 183 -10.60 -8.66 0.17
CA LYS A 183 -10.38 -9.91 0.91
C LYS A 183 -8.90 -10.12 1.28
N ALA A 184 -7.96 -9.73 0.42
CA ALA A 184 -6.53 -9.80 0.72
C ALA A 184 -6.14 -8.81 1.84
N PHE A 185 -6.65 -7.58 1.81
CA PHE A 185 -6.48 -6.63 2.91
C PHE A 185 -7.05 -7.19 4.22
N ARG A 186 -8.26 -7.74 4.18
CA ARG A 186 -8.86 -8.38 5.35
C ARG A 186 -8.03 -9.54 5.88
N ARG A 187 -7.51 -10.40 5.02
CA ARG A 187 -6.63 -11.51 5.42
C ARG A 187 -5.35 -11.02 6.13
N SER A 188 -4.78 -9.90 5.69
CA SER A 188 -3.62 -9.28 6.33
C SER A 188 -3.97 -8.71 7.71
N VAL A 189 -5.08 -7.97 7.83
CA VAL A 189 -5.49 -7.29 9.06
C VAL A 189 -6.03 -8.26 10.10
N ASP A 190 -6.88 -9.21 9.70
CA ASP A 190 -7.59 -10.11 10.62
C ASP A 190 -6.88 -11.45 10.84
N GLY A 191 -6.01 -11.85 9.91
CA GLY A 191 -5.26 -13.10 9.99
C GLY A 191 -4.05 -13.02 10.91
N PHE A 192 -3.31 -14.13 10.98
CA PHE A 192 -2.13 -14.31 11.84
C PHE A 192 -0.81 -14.31 11.07
N ILE A 193 -0.87 -14.01 9.78
CA ILE A 193 0.30 -14.03 8.89
C ILE A 193 1.16 -12.79 9.04
N THR A 194 2.47 -12.95 8.84
CA THR A 194 3.44 -11.85 8.75
C THR A 194 4.49 -12.16 7.68
N GLY A 195 5.11 -11.14 7.09
CA GLY A 195 6.12 -11.25 6.05
C GLY A 195 5.59 -11.83 4.73
N GLN A 196 4.26 -11.85 4.52
CA GLN A 196 3.67 -12.49 3.35
C GLN A 196 3.34 -11.47 2.25
N VAL A 197 3.49 -11.93 0.99
CA VAL A 197 2.98 -11.24 -0.20
C VAL A 197 1.70 -11.94 -0.62
N LEU A 198 0.60 -11.19 -0.60
CA LEU A 198 -0.73 -11.66 -0.94
C LEU A 198 -1.03 -11.25 -2.38
N THR A 199 -0.68 -12.09 -3.33
CA THR A 199 -0.95 -11.83 -4.74
C THR A 199 -2.45 -12.00 -5.03
N VAL A 200 -3.02 -11.02 -5.74
CA VAL A 200 -4.40 -11.04 -6.25
C VAL A 200 -4.33 -10.84 -7.76
N ASP A 201 -4.38 -11.94 -8.48
CA ASP A 201 -4.23 -12.03 -9.93
C ASP A 201 -5.32 -12.97 -10.47
N ALA A 202 -5.75 -12.78 -11.72
CA ALA A 202 -6.79 -13.58 -12.37
C ALA A 202 -6.18 -14.75 -13.17
#